data_173b5daff2e935d84aa96e2833ca1016
#
_entry.id   173b5daff2e935d84aa96e2833ca1016
#
_cell.length_a   1.000
_cell.length_b   1.000
_cell.length_c   1.000
_cell.angle_alpha   90.00
_cell.angle_beta   90.00
_cell.angle_gamma   90.00
#
_symmetry.space_group_name_H-M   'P 1'
#
loop_
_entity.id
_entity.type
_entity.pdbx_description
1 polymer ?
#
loop_
_entity_poly.entity_id
_entity_poly.type
_entity_poly.pdbx_seq_one_letter_code
_entity_poly.pdbx_strand_id
1 'polypeptide(L)'
;MKKADILVLDFGSQYTQLIARRLREQGVYAEILPFNVSLADIKAKEPKGIILSGGPASVYATDAYFCDKEVFNLGLPILGICYGMQLMAHHYKANVAPAGHKEYGKASIEIQKDSDLFKNLPKKQIVWMSHSDKVENLPQDFEVLATSENSPYCVFANEEKKFFALQFHPEVQHSEFGKSILKNFAKYACNCESIWNMGSFAKTQAEKIREEVGKDKVLCAVSGGVDSSVVAALLANAIKDQVIVVFVDNGLLRSDEKEQVEFMFKNTLGINLISIDASKIFLDRLAGVTDPEQKRKIIGNAFIEIFEEEAKKHKDVKFLAQGTLYTDIIESSVIGASKTIKSHHNVGGLPEKMNLKLVEPLKEIFKDEVRALGIELGLSKEIVYRHPFPGPGLAIRIMGEVNRPSLELLRKADVILLEELRSTGWYNKTWQAFCVLLNVKSVGVMGDNRTYDNTICVRVVDASDGMTATFSHIPYEILENISRRIINEVEGINRVVYDISSKPPATIEWE
;
A
#
# COMPACT_ATOMS: atom_id res chain seq x y z
N MET A 1 -10.65 14.15 -18.50
CA MET A 1 -10.41 13.08 -17.52
C MET A 1 -9.65 11.94 -18.20
N LYS A 2 -8.78 11.22 -17.45
CA LYS A 2 -8.12 10.03 -17.99
C LYS A 2 -9.17 8.93 -18.21
N LYS A 3 -9.12 8.26 -19.37
CA LYS A 3 -9.98 7.11 -19.67
C LYS A 3 -9.55 5.92 -18.81
N ALA A 4 -10.50 5.15 -18.32
CA ALA A 4 -10.24 3.89 -17.61
C ALA A 4 -10.73 2.73 -18.46
N ASP A 5 -9.93 1.66 -18.59
CA ASP A 5 -10.42 0.46 -19.32
C ASP A 5 -11.55 -0.21 -18.54
N ILE A 6 -11.40 -0.34 -17.21
CA ILE A 6 -12.42 -0.93 -16.34
C ILE A 6 -12.67 -0.01 -15.14
N LEU A 7 -13.93 0.23 -14.83
CA LEU A 7 -14.33 0.89 -13.59
C LEU A 7 -14.77 -0.15 -12.57
N VAL A 8 -14.27 -0.02 -11.35
CA VAL A 8 -14.68 -0.83 -10.20
C VAL A 8 -15.55 0.06 -9.30
N LEU A 9 -16.83 -0.26 -9.17
CA LEU A 9 -17.72 0.41 -8.23
C LEU A 9 -17.57 -0.22 -6.86
N ASP A 10 -17.19 0.60 -5.87
CA ASP A 10 -16.89 0.14 -4.51
C ASP A 10 -18.12 0.17 -3.62
N PHE A 11 -18.57 -1.01 -3.22
CA PHE A 11 -19.69 -1.21 -2.28
C PHE A 11 -19.20 -1.44 -0.83
N GLY A 12 -17.96 -1.08 -0.52
CA GLY A 12 -17.39 -1.15 0.83
C GLY A 12 -16.71 -2.48 1.17
N SER A 13 -16.31 -3.27 0.18
CA SER A 13 -15.53 -4.48 0.42
C SER A 13 -14.09 -4.13 0.80
N GLN A 14 -13.57 -4.82 1.81
CA GLN A 14 -12.14 -4.77 2.14
C GLN A 14 -11.24 -5.26 0.98
N TYR A 15 -11.78 -5.94 -0.02
CA TYR A 15 -11.06 -6.50 -1.16
C TYR A 15 -11.18 -5.66 -2.43
N THR A 16 -11.93 -4.54 -2.45
CA THR A 16 -12.15 -3.75 -3.67
C THR A 16 -10.84 -3.31 -4.32
N GLN A 17 -9.86 -2.87 -3.52
CA GLN A 17 -8.56 -2.45 -4.05
C GLN A 17 -7.81 -3.59 -4.75
N LEU A 18 -8.00 -4.85 -4.29
CA LEU A 18 -7.36 -6.01 -4.92
C LEU A 18 -7.90 -6.26 -6.32
N ILE A 19 -9.19 -5.97 -6.60
CA ILE A 19 -9.76 -6.11 -7.94
C ILE A 19 -9.00 -5.23 -8.93
N ALA A 20 -8.86 -3.94 -8.64
CA ALA A 20 -8.13 -3.01 -9.49
C ALA A 20 -6.65 -3.39 -9.65
N ARG A 21 -5.98 -3.81 -8.56
CA ARG A 21 -4.58 -4.28 -8.61
C ARG A 21 -4.42 -5.49 -9.51
N ARG A 22 -5.30 -6.52 -9.39
CA ARG A 22 -5.24 -7.72 -10.23
C ARG A 22 -5.41 -7.43 -11.71
N LEU A 23 -6.27 -6.48 -12.07
CA LEU A 23 -6.42 -6.03 -13.46
C LEU A 23 -5.17 -5.29 -13.95
N ARG A 24 -4.62 -4.38 -13.15
CA ARG A 24 -3.40 -3.62 -13.49
C ARG A 24 -2.16 -4.52 -13.60
N GLU A 25 -2.05 -5.56 -12.76
CA GLU A 25 -1.03 -6.61 -12.90
C GLU A 25 -1.13 -7.36 -14.26
N GLN A 26 -2.30 -7.34 -14.92
CA GLN A 26 -2.52 -7.90 -16.25
C GLN A 26 -2.38 -6.86 -17.38
N GLY A 27 -1.93 -5.67 -17.06
CA GLY A 27 -1.76 -4.58 -18.03
C GLY A 27 -3.05 -3.82 -18.38
N VAL A 28 -4.13 -3.97 -17.60
CA VAL A 28 -5.43 -3.31 -17.82
C VAL A 28 -5.60 -2.19 -16.80
N TYR A 29 -5.78 -0.96 -17.27
CA TYR A 29 -5.98 0.17 -16.35
C TYR A 29 -7.37 0.13 -15.73
N ALA A 30 -7.43 -0.08 -14.43
CA ALA A 30 -8.66 -0.08 -13.64
C ALA A 30 -8.67 1.06 -12.63
N GLU A 31 -9.81 1.72 -12.48
CA GLU A 31 -10.03 2.81 -11.52
C GLU A 31 -11.20 2.47 -10.59
N ILE A 32 -11.06 2.81 -9.32
CA ILE A 32 -12.11 2.59 -8.31
C ILE A 32 -12.89 3.88 -8.13
N LEU A 33 -14.22 3.77 -8.17
CA LEU A 33 -15.16 4.85 -7.89
C LEU A 33 -16.15 4.39 -6.83
N PRO A 34 -16.73 5.31 -6.02
CA PRO A 34 -17.74 4.94 -5.05
C PRO A 34 -19.00 4.42 -5.75
N PHE A 35 -19.74 3.52 -5.11
CA PHE A 35 -20.95 2.91 -5.68
C PHE A 35 -22.00 3.91 -6.16
N ASN A 36 -22.09 5.08 -5.53
CA ASN A 36 -23.06 6.15 -5.81
C ASN A 36 -22.52 7.22 -6.79
N VAL A 37 -21.44 6.92 -7.51
CA VAL A 37 -20.90 7.81 -8.55
C VAL A 37 -21.96 8.13 -9.61
N SER A 38 -21.94 9.37 -10.12
CA SER A 38 -22.90 9.78 -11.15
C SER A 38 -22.69 9.07 -12.49
N LEU A 39 -23.76 8.82 -13.25
CA LEU A 39 -23.66 8.30 -14.62
C LEU A 39 -22.83 9.19 -15.55
N ALA A 40 -22.85 10.50 -15.32
CA ALA A 40 -22.07 11.45 -16.10
C ALA A 40 -20.56 11.20 -15.88
N ASP A 41 -20.13 10.97 -14.65
CA ASP A 41 -18.74 10.68 -14.31
C ASP A 41 -18.31 9.31 -14.86
N ILE A 42 -19.17 8.28 -14.79
CA ILE A 42 -18.91 6.99 -15.43
C ILE A 42 -18.69 7.16 -16.93
N LYS A 43 -19.61 7.85 -17.64
CA LYS A 43 -19.50 8.09 -19.08
C LYS A 43 -18.29 8.92 -19.46
N ALA A 44 -17.88 9.88 -18.63
CA ALA A 44 -16.70 10.71 -18.85
C ALA A 44 -15.38 9.93 -18.78
N LYS A 45 -15.38 8.76 -18.12
CA LYS A 45 -14.23 7.84 -18.08
C LYS A 45 -14.13 6.93 -19.33
N GLU A 46 -15.19 6.85 -20.14
CA GLU A 46 -15.28 5.99 -21.34
C GLU A 46 -14.83 4.54 -21.07
N PRO A 47 -15.36 3.84 -20.04
CA PRO A 47 -14.91 2.51 -19.70
C PRO A 47 -15.35 1.47 -20.74
N LYS A 48 -14.57 0.41 -20.87
CA LYS A 48 -14.90 -0.78 -21.68
C LYS A 48 -15.68 -1.83 -20.90
N GLY A 49 -15.71 -1.72 -19.57
CA GLY A 49 -16.48 -2.60 -18.68
C GLY A 49 -16.55 -2.08 -17.26
N ILE A 50 -17.48 -2.64 -16.48
CA ILE A 50 -17.71 -2.26 -15.07
C ILE A 50 -17.63 -3.51 -14.20
N ILE A 51 -17.00 -3.39 -13.03
CA ILE A 51 -17.03 -4.41 -11.98
C ILE A 51 -17.76 -3.85 -10.77
N LEU A 52 -18.77 -4.58 -10.28
CA LEU A 52 -19.45 -4.31 -9.03
C LEU A 52 -18.75 -5.12 -7.94
N SER A 53 -18.14 -4.46 -6.97
CA SER A 53 -17.36 -5.14 -5.92
C SER A 53 -18.25 -5.91 -4.93
N GLY A 54 -17.63 -6.65 -4.03
CA GLY A 54 -18.28 -7.11 -2.82
C GLY A 54 -18.67 -5.97 -1.89
N GLY A 55 -19.38 -6.30 -0.82
CA GLY A 55 -19.79 -5.33 0.21
C GLY A 55 -20.30 -6.01 1.48
N PRO A 56 -20.34 -5.29 2.60
CA PRO A 56 -20.78 -5.84 3.89
C PRO A 56 -22.31 -5.90 4.07
N ALA A 57 -23.06 -5.17 3.24
CA ALA A 57 -24.51 -5.05 3.34
C ALA A 57 -25.24 -6.23 2.68
N SER A 58 -26.53 -6.40 3.00
CA SER A 58 -27.46 -7.27 2.27
C SER A 58 -28.33 -6.43 1.34
N VAL A 59 -28.57 -6.88 0.11
CA VAL A 59 -29.33 -6.12 -0.90
C VAL A 59 -30.80 -5.87 -0.52
N TYR A 60 -31.33 -6.59 0.46
CA TYR A 60 -32.68 -6.42 1.02
C TYR A 60 -32.71 -5.62 2.32
N ALA A 61 -31.56 -5.16 2.82
CA ALA A 61 -31.50 -4.33 4.02
C ALA A 61 -31.94 -2.89 3.73
N THR A 62 -32.40 -2.18 4.75
CA THR A 62 -32.85 -0.80 4.61
C THR A 62 -31.72 0.18 4.30
N ASP A 63 -30.51 -0.16 4.65
CA ASP A 63 -29.26 0.57 4.42
C ASP A 63 -28.40 -0.04 3.28
N ALA A 64 -29.01 -0.82 2.40
CA ALA A 64 -28.34 -1.42 1.25
C ALA A 64 -27.74 -0.37 0.31
N TYR A 65 -26.60 -0.69 -0.26
CA TYR A 65 -25.88 0.17 -1.19
C TYR A 65 -26.30 -0.12 -2.63
N PHE A 66 -26.85 0.86 -3.30
CA PHE A 66 -27.28 0.74 -4.71
C PHE A 66 -26.52 1.73 -5.57
N CYS A 67 -26.00 1.27 -6.71
CA CYS A 67 -25.60 2.17 -7.78
C CYS A 67 -26.83 2.64 -8.56
N ASP A 68 -26.65 3.65 -9.41
CA ASP A 68 -27.69 4.05 -10.33
C ASP A 68 -28.09 2.86 -11.21
N LYS A 69 -29.39 2.55 -11.25
CA LYS A 69 -29.92 1.42 -12.06
C LYS A 69 -29.59 1.53 -13.55
N GLU A 70 -29.39 2.73 -14.07
CA GLU A 70 -29.02 2.96 -15.45
C GLU A 70 -27.60 2.48 -15.79
N VAL A 71 -26.79 2.11 -14.79
CA VAL A 71 -25.50 1.43 -15.00
C VAL A 71 -25.69 0.14 -15.80
N PHE A 72 -26.79 -0.61 -15.55
CA PHE A 72 -27.10 -1.83 -16.27
C PHE A 72 -27.61 -1.60 -17.71
N ASN A 73 -27.92 -0.35 -18.06
CA ASN A 73 -28.39 0.07 -19.40
C ASN A 73 -27.31 0.76 -20.23
N LEU A 74 -26.07 0.82 -19.76
CA LEU A 74 -24.97 1.50 -20.47
C LEU A 74 -24.47 0.69 -21.71
N GLY A 75 -24.91 -0.54 -21.90
CA GLY A 75 -24.42 -1.42 -22.98
C GLY A 75 -22.98 -1.88 -22.77
N LEU A 76 -22.46 -1.84 -21.56
CA LEU A 76 -21.13 -2.26 -21.19
C LEU A 76 -21.15 -3.64 -20.54
N PRO A 77 -20.12 -4.48 -20.71
CA PRO A 77 -19.95 -5.69 -19.92
C PRO A 77 -19.88 -5.38 -18.42
N ILE A 78 -20.57 -6.19 -17.61
CA ILE A 78 -20.62 -6.04 -16.16
C ILE A 78 -20.24 -7.35 -15.46
N LEU A 79 -19.35 -7.28 -14.48
CA LEU A 79 -19.00 -8.38 -13.59
C LEU A 79 -19.42 -8.03 -12.16
N GLY A 80 -20.37 -8.76 -11.58
CA GLY A 80 -20.74 -8.66 -10.17
C GLY A 80 -19.97 -9.67 -9.31
N ILE A 81 -19.34 -9.22 -8.23
CA ILE A 81 -18.59 -10.06 -7.29
C ILE A 81 -19.28 -10.03 -5.94
N CYS A 82 -19.65 -11.19 -5.39
CA CYS A 82 -20.29 -11.35 -4.09
C CYS A 82 -21.52 -10.43 -3.91
N TYR A 83 -21.43 -9.32 -3.20
CA TYR A 83 -22.51 -8.32 -3.12
C TYR A 83 -22.93 -7.81 -4.52
N GLY A 84 -21.96 -7.52 -5.40
CA GLY A 84 -22.23 -7.08 -6.77
C GLY A 84 -23.02 -8.09 -7.59
N MET A 85 -22.77 -9.40 -7.38
CA MET A 85 -23.60 -10.48 -7.94
C MET A 85 -25.04 -10.42 -7.42
N GLN A 86 -25.19 -10.28 -6.09
CA GLN A 86 -26.51 -10.20 -5.44
C GLN A 86 -27.27 -8.95 -5.87
N LEU A 87 -26.57 -7.82 -6.04
CA LEU A 87 -27.15 -6.58 -6.56
C LEU A 87 -27.65 -6.76 -8.01
N MET A 88 -26.89 -7.42 -8.87
CA MET A 88 -27.30 -7.76 -10.23
C MET A 88 -28.53 -8.66 -10.21
N ALA A 89 -28.54 -9.72 -9.40
CA ALA A 89 -29.68 -10.62 -9.23
C ALA A 89 -30.92 -9.86 -8.76
N HIS A 90 -30.81 -9.01 -7.76
CA HIS A 90 -31.88 -8.17 -7.23
C HIS A 90 -32.42 -7.20 -8.28
N HIS A 91 -31.54 -6.54 -9.06
CA HIS A 91 -31.95 -5.63 -10.15
C HIS A 91 -32.83 -6.36 -11.18
N TYR A 92 -32.49 -7.59 -11.51
CA TYR A 92 -33.26 -8.44 -12.44
C TYR A 92 -34.35 -9.29 -11.75
N LYS A 93 -34.79 -8.88 -10.54
CA LYS A 93 -35.92 -9.43 -9.78
C LYS A 93 -35.74 -10.89 -9.33
N ALA A 94 -34.52 -11.38 -9.24
CA ALA A 94 -34.24 -12.64 -8.57
C ALA A 94 -34.28 -12.47 -7.05
N ASN A 95 -34.60 -13.55 -6.33
CA ASN A 95 -34.64 -13.54 -4.88
C ASN A 95 -33.23 -13.74 -4.29
N VAL A 96 -32.86 -12.87 -3.35
CA VAL A 96 -31.65 -12.96 -2.54
C VAL A 96 -32.07 -13.08 -1.10
N ALA A 97 -31.59 -14.08 -0.40
CA ALA A 97 -31.97 -14.37 0.98
C ALA A 97 -30.78 -14.85 1.81
N PRO A 98 -30.89 -14.79 3.16
CA PRO A 98 -29.88 -15.38 4.03
C PRO A 98 -29.63 -16.85 3.72
N ALA A 99 -28.38 -17.25 3.59
CA ALA A 99 -28.00 -18.64 3.34
C ALA A 99 -28.22 -19.45 4.63
N GLY A 100 -28.83 -20.64 4.50
CA GLY A 100 -28.95 -21.58 5.62
C GLY A 100 -27.60 -22.04 6.16
N HIS A 101 -26.60 -22.13 5.28
CA HIS A 101 -25.20 -22.36 5.61
C HIS A 101 -24.36 -21.21 5.03
N LYS A 102 -23.70 -20.46 5.91
CA LYS A 102 -22.76 -19.40 5.55
C LYS A 102 -21.49 -20.03 4.98
N GLU A 103 -20.92 -19.41 3.94
CA GLU A 103 -19.68 -19.90 3.35
C GLU A 103 -18.54 -18.90 3.57
N TYR A 104 -17.56 -19.31 4.38
CA TYR A 104 -16.33 -18.55 4.63
C TYR A 104 -15.12 -19.45 4.44
N GLY A 105 -14.18 -19.02 3.60
CA GLY A 105 -12.95 -19.74 3.34
C GLY A 105 -12.93 -20.45 1.97
N LYS A 106 -12.13 -21.50 1.87
CA LYS A 106 -11.93 -22.25 0.63
C LYS A 106 -13.14 -23.12 0.33
N ALA A 107 -13.62 -23.03 -0.92
CA ALA A 107 -14.66 -23.89 -1.47
C ALA A 107 -14.25 -24.39 -2.87
N SER A 108 -14.78 -25.55 -3.25
CA SER A 108 -14.59 -26.08 -4.60
C SER A 108 -15.78 -25.69 -5.48
N ILE A 109 -15.51 -25.18 -6.67
CA ILE A 109 -16.53 -24.95 -7.69
C ILE A 109 -16.33 -25.92 -8.87
N GLU A 110 -17.43 -26.22 -9.54
CA GLU A 110 -17.41 -27.00 -10.76
C GLU A 110 -18.08 -26.23 -11.90
N ILE A 111 -17.33 -25.99 -12.98
CA ILE A 111 -17.82 -25.31 -14.19
C ILE A 111 -18.72 -26.24 -14.96
N GLN A 112 -19.98 -25.83 -15.16
CA GLN A 112 -21.05 -26.59 -15.81
C GLN A 112 -21.17 -26.24 -17.29
N LYS A 113 -20.83 -25.01 -17.67
CA LYS A 113 -20.96 -24.50 -19.03
C LYS A 113 -19.71 -23.72 -19.45
N ASP A 114 -19.32 -23.91 -20.72
CA ASP A 114 -18.23 -23.13 -21.29
C ASP A 114 -18.63 -21.66 -21.43
N SER A 115 -17.71 -20.77 -21.11
CA SER A 115 -17.89 -19.33 -21.17
C SER A 115 -16.53 -18.66 -21.41
N ASP A 116 -16.54 -17.48 -22.01
CA ASP A 116 -15.36 -16.65 -22.15
C ASP A 116 -14.70 -16.33 -20.78
N LEU A 117 -15.49 -16.27 -19.71
CA LEU A 117 -14.98 -16.04 -18.36
C LEU A 117 -14.03 -17.15 -17.87
N PHE A 118 -14.32 -18.41 -18.24
CA PHE A 118 -13.55 -19.58 -17.84
C PHE A 118 -12.64 -20.16 -18.93
N LYS A 119 -12.42 -19.41 -20.00
CA LYS A 119 -11.61 -19.86 -21.13
C LYS A 119 -10.21 -20.26 -20.73
N ASN A 120 -9.81 -21.48 -21.13
CA ASN A 120 -8.53 -22.11 -20.79
C ASN A 120 -8.30 -22.34 -19.28
N LEU A 121 -9.36 -22.48 -18.50
CA LEU A 121 -9.28 -22.80 -17.08
C LEU A 121 -9.81 -24.21 -16.80
N PRO A 122 -9.32 -24.89 -15.75
CA PRO A 122 -9.80 -26.23 -15.38
C PRO A 122 -11.25 -26.19 -14.91
N LYS A 123 -11.99 -27.27 -15.13
CA LYS A 123 -13.42 -27.38 -14.75
C LYS A 123 -13.64 -27.32 -13.22
N LYS A 124 -12.72 -27.89 -12.45
CA LYS A 124 -12.75 -27.81 -10.98
C LYS A 124 -11.70 -26.82 -10.48
N GLN A 125 -12.09 -25.93 -9.57
CA GLN A 125 -11.23 -24.88 -9.05
C GLN A 125 -11.51 -24.64 -7.57
N ILE A 126 -10.47 -24.28 -6.82
CA ILE A 126 -10.61 -23.80 -5.46
C ILE A 126 -10.75 -22.27 -5.48
N VAL A 127 -11.78 -21.79 -4.81
CA VAL A 127 -12.11 -20.36 -4.72
C VAL A 127 -12.28 -19.94 -3.25
N TRP A 128 -12.27 -18.62 -3.03
CA TRP A 128 -12.50 -18.06 -1.69
C TRP A 128 -13.92 -17.50 -1.58
N MET A 129 -14.71 -18.10 -0.68
CA MET A 129 -16.04 -17.65 -0.32
C MET A 129 -15.99 -16.73 0.90
N SER A 130 -16.87 -15.74 0.93
CA SER A 130 -17.03 -14.84 2.08
C SER A 130 -18.42 -14.21 2.04
N HIS A 131 -19.47 -15.02 2.29
CA HIS A 131 -20.85 -14.54 2.21
C HIS A 131 -21.79 -15.23 3.21
N SER A 132 -22.83 -14.48 3.60
CA SER A 132 -23.94 -14.95 4.43
C SER A 132 -25.27 -14.99 3.67
N ASP A 133 -25.34 -14.38 2.49
CA ASP A 133 -26.52 -14.35 1.64
C ASP A 133 -26.26 -15.11 0.34
N LYS A 134 -27.31 -15.63 -0.26
CA LYS A 134 -27.27 -16.36 -1.53
C LYS A 134 -28.40 -15.96 -2.46
N VAL A 135 -28.19 -16.15 -3.75
CA VAL A 135 -29.23 -16.08 -4.76
C VAL A 135 -30.01 -17.39 -4.75
N GLU A 136 -31.35 -17.32 -4.65
CA GLU A 136 -32.21 -18.50 -4.54
C GLU A 136 -32.82 -18.94 -5.87
N ASN A 137 -32.88 -18.04 -6.85
CA ASN A 137 -33.34 -18.34 -8.20
C ASN A 137 -32.60 -17.47 -9.22
N LEU A 138 -32.48 -17.96 -10.43
CA LEU A 138 -31.87 -17.18 -11.51
C LEU A 138 -32.79 -16.05 -11.98
N PRO A 139 -32.22 -14.88 -12.31
CA PRO A 139 -32.95 -13.89 -13.10
C PRO A 139 -33.34 -14.46 -14.47
N GLN A 140 -34.39 -13.91 -15.07
CA GLN A 140 -34.77 -14.25 -16.43
C GLN A 140 -33.61 -13.98 -17.41
N ASP A 141 -33.42 -14.84 -18.37
CA ASP A 141 -32.38 -14.80 -19.43
C ASP A 141 -30.94 -14.95 -18.90
N PHE A 142 -30.76 -15.44 -17.66
CA PHE A 142 -29.45 -15.81 -17.11
C PHE A 142 -29.32 -17.35 -17.03
N GLU A 143 -28.08 -17.82 -17.17
CA GLU A 143 -27.74 -19.23 -17.12
C GLU A 143 -26.67 -19.52 -16.09
N VAL A 144 -26.73 -20.72 -15.47
CA VAL A 144 -25.67 -21.17 -14.54
C VAL A 144 -24.41 -21.50 -15.31
N LEU A 145 -23.27 -20.94 -14.89
CA LEU A 145 -21.97 -21.29 -15.43
C LEU A 145 -21.17 -22.19 -14.50
N ALA A 146 -21.31 -22.06 -13.17
CA ALA A 146 -20.66 -22.93 -12.22
C ALA A 146 -21.47 -23.06 -10.92
N THR A 147 -21.26 -24.18 -10.22
CA THR A 147 -21.90 -24.53 -8.95
C THR A 147 -20.86 -24.81 -7.87
N SER A 148 -21.22 -24.62 -6.59
CA SER A 148 -20.50 -25.18 -5.44
C SER A 148 -21.43 -26.10 -4.64
N GLU A 149 -20.90 -26.75 -3.61
CA GLU A 149 -21.69 -27.65 -2.76
C GLU A 149 -22.91 -26.96 -2.14
N ASN A 150 -22.74 -25.70 -1.69
CA ASN A 150 -23.79 -24.95 -0.98
C ASN A 150 -24.41 -23.82 -1.81
N SER A 151 -23.85 -23.52 -2.99
CA SER A 151 -24.31 -22.43 -3.87
C SER A 151 -24.58 -22.96 -5.29
N PRO A 152 -25.83 -23.40 -5.58
CA PRO A 152 -26.19 -23.92 -6.92
C PRO A 152 -26.11 -22.83 -8.00
N TYR A 153 -26.13 -21.57 -7.64
CA TYR A 153 -25.96 -20.42 -8.52
C TYR A 153 -24.65 -19.68 -8.22
N CYS A 154 -23.56 -20.44 -7.99
CA CYS A 154 -22.27 -19.88 -7.62
C CYS A 154 -21.70 -18.91 -8.66
N VAL A 155 -21.92 -19.23 -9.95
CA VAL A 155 -21.65 -18.34 -11.08
C VAL A 155 -22.80 -18.42 -12.07
N PHE A 156 -23.30 -17.29 -12.49
CA PHE A 156 -24.28 -17.20 -13.57
C PHE A 156 -23.98 -16.02 -14.51
N ALA A 157 -24.51 -16.07 -15.70
CA ALA A 157 -24.28 -15.04 -16.71
C ALA A 157 -25.47 -14.85 -17.66
N ASN A 158 -25.54 -13.66 -18.24
CA ASN A 158 -26.23 -13.39 -19.48
C ASN A 158 -25.16 -13.06 -20.53
N GLU A 159 -24.81 -14.04 -21.36
CA GLU A 159 -23.71 -13.93 -22.35
C GLU A 159 -24.02 -12.88 -23.43
N GLU A 160 -25.29 -12.71 -23.81
CA GLU A 160 -25.71 -11.72 -24.81
C GLU A 160 -25.43 -10.28 -24.32
N LYS A 161 -25.78 -9.98 -23.07
CA LYS A 161 -25.50 -8.69 -22.43
C LYS A 161 -24.07 -8.57 -21.92
N LYS A 162 -23.31 -9.67 -21.93
CA LYS A 162 -21.98 -9.79 -21.29
C LYS A 162 -22.01 -9.44 -19.80
N PHE A 163 -23.02 -9.93 -19.10
CA PHE A 163 -23.18 -9.80 -17.65
C PHE A 163 -22.79 -11.09 -16.97
N PHE A 164 -21.85 -10.99 -16.04
CA PHE A 164 -21.31 -12.13 -15.28
C PHE A 164 -21.45 -11.87 -13.79
N ALA A 165 -21.72 -12.90 -13.03
CA ALA A 165 -21.94 -12.80 -11.59
C ALA A 165 -21.24 -13.94 -10.85
N LEU A 166 -20.38 -13.59 -9.89
CA LEU A 166 -19.57 -14.53 -9.09
C LEU A 166 -19.92 -14.39 -7.62
N GLN A 167 -20.22 -15.48 -6.93
CA GLN A 167 -20.43 -15.48 -5.49
C GLN A 167 -19.12 -15.39 -4.72
N PHE A 168 -18.04 -15.92 -5.25
CA PHE A 168 -16.71 -15.93 -4.65
C PHE A 168 -15.88 -14.70 -5.03
N HIS A 169 -14.75 -14.54 -4.35
CA HIS A 169 -13.80 -13.44 -4.55
C HIS A 169 -12.62 -13.89 -5.44
N PRO A 170 -12.61 -13.56 -6.74
CA PRO A 170 -11.51 -13.89 -7.64
C PRO A 170 -10.25 -13.06 -7.37
N GLU A 171 -10.39 -11.91 -6.74
CA GLU A 171 -9.30 -10.96 -6.47
C GLU A 171 -8.33 -11.42 -5.37
N VAL A 172 -8.77 -12.31 -4.47
CA VAL A 172 -7.93 -12.76 -3.35
C VAL A 172 -7.00 -13.91 -3.76
N GLN A 173 -5.87 -14.01 -3.08
CA GLN A 173 -4.81 -14.98 -3.40
C GLN A 173 -5.26 -16.46 -3.27
N HIS A 174 -6.28 -16.72 -2.43
CA HIS A 174 -6.78 -18.07 -2.18
C HIS A 174 -7.69 -18.62 -3.30
N SER A 175 -8.12 -17.77 -4.24
CA SER A 175 -8.81 -18.19 -5.47
C SER A 175 -7.75 -18.54 -6.52
N GLU A 176 -7.51 -19.85 -6.75
CA GLU A 176 -6.39 -20.38 -7.55
C GLU A 176 -6.28 -19.73 -8.95
N PHE A 177 -7.41 -19.59 -9.63
CA PHE A 177 -7.48 -19.03 -10.99
C PHE A 177 -8.13 -17.65 -11.04
N GLY A 178 -8.30 -16.99 -9.89
CA GLY A 178 -9.01 -15.72 -9.79
C GLY A 178 -8.42 -14.62 -10.68
N LYS A 179 -7.10 -14.50 -10.75
CA LYS A 179 -6.43 -13.57 -11.68
C LYS A 179 -6.77 -13.84 -13.13
N SER A 180 -6.84 -15.12 -13.51
CA SER A 180 -7.18 -15.54 -14.89
C SER A 180 -8.62 -15.24 -15.23
N ILE A 181 -9.56 -15.40 -14.29
CA ILE A 181 -10.97 -15.04 -14.43
C ILE A 181 -11.10 -13.53 -14.69
N LEU A 182 -10.46 -12.68 -13.88
CA LEU A 182 -10.47 -11.23 -14.09
C LEU A 182 -9.82 -10.83 -15.42
N LYS A 183 -8.73 -11.50 -15.81
CA LYS A 183 -8.10 -11.30 -17.12
C LYS A 183 -9.02 -11.67 -18.27
N ASN A 184 -9.72 -12.79 -18.15
CA ASN A 184 -10.66 -13.27 -19.17
C ASN A 184 -11.83 -12.29 -19.34
N PHE A 185 -12.41 -11.80 -18.23
CA PHE A 185 -13.42 -10.74 -18.28
C PHE A 185 -12.90 -9.51 -19.02
N ALA A 186 -11.73 -8.99 -18.62
CA ALA A 186 -11.14 -7.81 -19.25
C ALA A 186 -10.87 -8.04 -20.76
N LYS A 187 -10.30 -9.20 -21.10
CA LYS A 187 -9.86 -9.49 -22.48
C LYS A 187 -11.02 -9.86 -23.40
N TYR A 188 -11.88 -10.79 -22.98
CA TYR A 188 -12.88 -11.40 -23.88
C TYR A 188 -14.24 -10.71 -23.79
N ALA A 189 -14.68 -10.30 -22.61
CA ALA A 189 -15.93 -9.57 -22.48
C ALA A 189 -15.75 -8.07 -22.81
N CYS A 190 -14.72 -7.42 -22.26
CA CYS A 190 -14.51 -5.97 -22.38
C CYS A 190 -13.59 -5.57 -23.55
N ASN A 191 -12.94 -6.50 -24.24
CA ASN A 191 -11.97 -6.23 -25.33
C ASN A 191 -10.85 -5.26 -24.90
N CYS A 192 -10.38 -5.37 -23.66
CA CYS A 192 -9.27 -4.55 -23.17
C CYS A 192 -7.95 -5.02 -23.75
N GLU A 193 -7.09 -4.06 -24.08
CA GLU A 193 -5.70 -4.30 -24.44
C GLU A 193 -4.82 -4.22 -23.18
N SER A 194 -3.78 -5.06 -23.12
CA SER A 194 -2.84 -5.07 -21.99
C SER A 194 -1.70 -4.05 -22.23
N ILE A 195 -2.04 -2.76 -22.18
CA ILE A 195 -1.11 -1.64 -22.48
C ILE A 195 -0.64 -0.87 -21.23
N TRP A 196 -1.28 -1.10 -20.09
CA TRP A 196 -0.90 -0.45 -18.84
C TRP A 196 0.44 -0.98 -18.34
N ASN A 197 1.45 -0.12 -18.30
CA ASN A 197 2.78 -0.41 -17.76
C ASN A 197 3.43 0.88 -17.27
N MET A 198 4.47 0.75 -16.44
CA MET A 198 5.10 1.89 -15.79
C MET A 198 5.95 2.75 -16.72
N GLY A 199 6.48 2.19 -17.82
CA GLY A 199 7.19 2.97 -18.82
C GLY A 199 6.28 3.96 -19.56
N SER A 200 5.08 3.49 -19.97
CA SER A 200 4.06 4.37 -20.58
C SER A 200 3.52 5.37 -19.57
N PHE A 201 3.31 4.95 -18.30
CA PHE A 201 2.89 5.83 -17.22
C PHE A 201 3.92 6.95 -16.99
N ALA A 202 5.21 6.62 -16.88
CA ALA A 202 6.28 7.60 -16.67
C ALA A 202 6.29 8.69 -17.75
N LYS A 203 6.16 8.30 -19.02
CA LYS A 203 6.11 9.25 -20.15
C LYS A 203 4.91 10.19 -20.05
N THR A 204 3.72 9.62 -19.91
CA THR A 204 2.48 10.41 -19.81
C THR A 204 2.49 11.34 -18.59
N GLN A 205 3.00 10.85 -17.46
CA GLN A 205 3.07 11.65 -16.24
C GLN A 205 4.09 12.77 -16.35
N ALA A 206 5.23 12.52 -17.00
CA ALA A 206 6.23 13.55 -17.26
C ALA A 206 5.67 14.67 -18.17
N GLU A 207 4.85 14.35 -19.17
CA GLU A 207 4.16 15.33 -20.01
C GLU A 207 3.18 16.17 -19.19
N LYS A 208 2.34 15.53 -18.37
CA LYS A 208 1.41 16.24 -17.47
C LYS A 208 2.13 17.20 -16.52
N ILE A 209 3.23 16.75 -15.92
CA ILE A 209 4.04 17.58 -15.01
C ILE A 209 4.58 18.80 -15.76
N ARG A 210 5.08 18.64 -16.99
CA ARG A 210 5.58 19.78 -17.80
C ARG A 210 4.47 20.79 -18.12
N GLU A 211 3.28 20.31 -18.46
CA GLU A 211 2.12 21.16 -18.75
C GLU A 211 1.67 21.92 -17.49
N GLU A 212 1.59 21.23 -16.34
CA GLU A 212 1.11 21.80 -15.08
C GLU A 212 2.09 22.81 -14.48
N VAL A 213 3.38 22.47 -14.48
CA VAL A 213 4.44 23.29 -13.88
C VAL A 213 4.88 24.43 -14.78
N GLY A 214 4.87 24.21 -16.09
CA GLY A 214 5.32 25.22 -17.07
C GLY A 214 6.78 25.62 -16.86
N LYS A 215 7.02 26.89 -16.53
CA LYS A 215 8.36 27.45 -16.27
C LYS A 215 8.67 27.65 -14.78
N ASP A 216 7.72 27.36 -13.91
CA ASP A 216 7.87 27.54 -12.47
C ASP A 216 8.74 26.44 -11.86
N LYS A 217 9.13 26.60 -10.58
CA LYS A 217 9.91 25.62 -9.83
C LYS A 217 9.05 24.81 -8.89
N VAL A 218 9.48 23.56 -8.66
CA VAL A 218 8.87 22.59 -7.76
C VAL A 218 9.82 22.29 -6.60
N LEU A 219 9.33 22.40 -5.38
CA LEU A 219 10.01 21.96 -4.18
C LEU A 219 9.61 20.50 -3.88
N CYS A 220 10.58 19.65 -3.63
CA CYS A 220 10.37 18.24 -3.35
C CYS A 220 11.10 17.84 -2.07
N ALA A 221 10.35 17.51 -1.01
CA ALA A 221 10.92 16.93 0.19
C ALA A 221 11.17 15.45 0.00
N VAL A 222 12.38 14.99 0.33
CA VAL A 222 12.73 13.56 0.29
C VAL A 222 13.13 13.08 1.68
N SER A 223 12.57 11.93 2.06
CA SER A 223 12.84 11.27 3.34
C SER A 223 13.80 10.08 3.21
N GLY A 224 14.34 9.85 2.00
CA GLY A 224 15.04 8.60 1.67
C GLY A 224 14.12 7.39 1.49
N GLY A 225 12.82 7.53 1.69
CA GLY A 225 11.82 6.48 1.40
C GLY A 225 11.61 6.29 -0.11
N VAL A 226 11.05 5.12 -0.47
CA VAL A 226 10.81 4.75 -1.89
C VAL A 226 9.95 5.78 -2.61
N ASP A 227 8.82 6.20 -2.00
CA ASP A 227 7.85 7.07 -2.67
C ASP A 227 8.45 8.44 -2.99
N SER A 228 9.07 9.09 -1.99
CA SER A 228 9.71 10.39 -2.18
C SER A 228 10.86 10.33 -3.19
N SER A 229 11.61 9.23 -3.22
CA SER A 229 12.69 9.01 -4.19
C SER A 229 12.15 8.86 -5.63
N VAL A 230 11.03 8.12 -5.79
CA VAL A 230 10.38 7.95 -7.09
C VAL A 230 9.75 9.26 -7.58
N VAL A 231 9.13 10.04 -6.68
CA VAL A 231 8.62 11.39 -7.00
C VAL A 231 9.75 12.26 -7.52
N ALA A 232 10.86 12.34 -6.79
CA ALA A 232 12.00 13.17 -7.19
C ALA A 232 12.62 12.72 -8.50
N ALA A 233 12.77 11.40 -8.73
CA ALA A 233 13.27 10.85 -9.99
C ALA A 233 12.34 11.17 -11.17
N LEU A 234 11.03 11.06 -10.98
CA LEU A 234 10.04 11.38 -12.01
C LEU A 234 10.03 12.88 -12.34
N LEU A 235 10.09 13.74 -11.32
CA LEU A 235 10.20 15.19 -11.51
C LEU A 235 11.48 15.57 -12.25
N ALA A 236 12.63 15.00 -11.86
CA ALA A 236 13.90 15.26 -12.52
C ALA A 236 13.86 14.83 -13.99
N ASN A 237 13.23 13.70 -14.30
CA ASN A 237 13.01 13.25 -15.68
C ASN A 237 12.11 14.24 -16.46
N ALA A 238 11.08 14.79 -15.81
CA ALA A 238 10.12 15.68 -16.44
C ALA A 238 10.64 17.10 -16.64
N ILE A 239 11.18 17.74 -15.61
CA ILE A 239 11.43 19.18 -15.53
C ILE A 239 12.85 19.56 -15.08
N LYS A 240 13.75 18.57 -14.92
CA LYS A 240 15.20 18.75 -14.67
C LYS A 240 15.53 19.83 -13.61
N ASP A 241 16.12 20.95 -14.06
CA ASP A 241 16.63 22.04 -13.20
C ASP A 241 15.54 22.85 -12.49
N GLN A 242 14.25 22.60 -12.80
CA GLN A 242 13.14 23.24 -12.11
C GLN A 242 12.80 22.56 -10.77
N VAL A 243 13.41 21.39 -10.46
CA VAL A 243 13.18 20.69 -9.20
C VAL A 243 14.23 21.08 -8.18
N ILE A 244 13.77 21.51 -7.01
CA ILE A 244 14.60 21.71 -5.84
C ILE A 244 14.31 20.58 -4.86
N VAL A 245 15.28 19.67 -4.69
CA VAL A 245 15.13 18.51 -3.81
C VAL A 245 15.78 18.81 -2.46
N VAL A 246 15.02 18.66 -1.37
CA VAL A 246 15.46 18.93 -0.01
C VAL A 246 15.38 17.67 0.84
N PHE A 247 16.48 17.33 1.46
CA PHE A 247 16.60 16.25 2.44
C PHE A 247 16.93 16.84 3.81
N VAL A 248 16.20 16.42 4.84
CA VAL A 248 16.42 16.84 6.22
C VAL A 248 16.96 15.65 7.02
N ASP A 249 18.22 15.75 7.43
CA ASP A 249 18.79 14.82 8.39
C ASP A 249 18.33 15.22 9.80
N ASN A 250 17.43 14.42 10.35
CA ASN A 250 16.86 14.62 11.68
C ASN A 250 17.70 13.98 12.81
N GLY A 251 18.82 13.35 12.49
CA GLY A 251 19.64 12.61 13.45
C GLY A 251 19.00 11.30 13.96
N LEU A 252 17.84 10.91 13.42
CA LEU A 252 17.08 9.71 13.81
C LEU A 252 17.11 8.62 12.71
N LEU A 253 17.99 8.79 11.73
CA LEU A 253 18.18 7.87 10.62
C LEU A 253 18.98 6.64 11.04
N ARG A 254 18.89 5.56 10.26
CA ARG A 254 19.78 4.39 10.36
C ARG A 254 21.23 4.78 10.06
N SER A 255 22.16 3.90 10.38
CA SER A 255 23.56 4.08 9.97
C SER A 255 23.66 4.22 8.45
N ASP A 256 24.51 5.14 8.01
CA ASP A 256 24.85 5.43 6.61
C ASP A 256 23.64 5.79 5.69
N GLU A 257 22.45 6.00 6.27
CA GLU A 257 21.26 6.30 5.47
C GLU A 257 21.36 7.68 4.80
N LYS A 258 21.91 8.66 5.49
CA LYS A 258 22.18 9.99 4.93
C LYS A 258 23.10 9.90 3.71
N GLU A 259 24.25 9.26 3.89
CA GLU A 259 25.26 9.08 2.84
C GLU A 259 24.70 8.32 1.64
N GLN A 260 23.90 7.28 1.89
CA GLN A 260 23.21 6.53 0.84
C GLN A 260 22.23 7.41 0.05
N VAL A 261 21.44 8.23 0.73
CA VAL A 261 20.51 9.18 0.08
C VAL A 261 21.28 10.21 -0.74
N GLU A 262 22.29 10.85 -0.18
CA GLU A 262 23.10 11.85 -0.88
C GLU A 262 23.80 11.24 -2.10
N PHE A 263 24.39 10.06 -1.97
CA PHE A 263 25.01 9.34 -3.08
C PHE A 263 24.02 9.02 -4.19
N MET A 264 22.84 8.51 -3.84
CA MET A 264 21.78 8.18 -4.79
C MET A 264 21.36 9.40 -5.61
N PHE A 265 21.02 10.49 -4.95
CA PHE A 265 20.54 11.69 -5.66
C PHE A 265 21.63 12.29 -6.54
N LYS A 266 22.84 12.42 -6.05
CA LYS A 266 23.97 13.01 -6.76
C LYS A 266 24.50 12.12 -7.90
N ASN A 267 24.78 10.85 -7.60
CA ASN A 267 25.53 9.98 -8.52
C ASN A 267 24.62 9.12 -9.42
N THR A 268 23.43 8.71 -8.92
CA THR A 268 22.52 7.87 -9.70
C THR A 268 21.52 8.71 -10.51
N LEU A 269 20.95 9.72 -9.89
CA LEU A 269 19.91 10.56 -10.51
C LEU A 269 20.45 11.86 -11.11
N GLY A 270 21.67 12.28 -10.78
CA GLY A 270 22.24 13.54 -11.24
C GLY A 270 21.49 14.78 -10.74
N ILE A 271 20.84 14.67 -9.58
CA ILE A 271 20.01 15.73 -9.00
C ILE A 271 20.80 16.46 -7.90
N ASN A 272 20.78 17.78 -7.91
CA ASN A 272 21.29 18.57 -6.82
C ASN A 272 20.36 18.45 -5.60
N LEU A 273 20.88 17.85 -4.53
CA LEU A 273 20.19 17.69 -3.26
C LEU A 273 20.64 18.75 -2.27
N ILE A 274 19.70 19.49 -1.71
CA ILE A 274 19.93 20.34 -0.55
C ILE A 274 19.78 19.47 0.69
N SER A 275 20.91 19.17 1.36
CA SER A 275 20.94 18.39 2.59
C SER A 275 21.04 19.31 3.79
N ILE A 276 20.09 19.23 4.72
CA ILE A 276 20.02 20.07 5.92
C ILE A 276 20.27 19.19 7.13
N ASP A 277 21.38 19.43 7.85
CA ASP A 277 21.61 18.80 9.15
C ASP A 277 20.81 19.52 10.23
N ALA A 278 19.74 18.91 10.66
CA ALA A 278 18.87 19.36 11.74
C ALA A 278 18.95 18.48 12.99
N SER A 279 19.88 17.53 13.03
CA SER A 279 20.00 16.52 14.09
C SER A 279 19.97 17.13 15.50
N LYS A 280 20.66 18.25 15.71
CA LYS A 280 20.64 18.94 17.00
C LYS A 280 19.26 19.46 17.38
N ILE A 281 18.51 20.04 16.43
CA ILE A 281 17.17 20.60 16.69
C ILE A 281 16.22 19.50 17.14
N PHE A 282 16.22 18.35 16.44
CA PHE A 282 15.35 17.22 16.77
C PHE A 282 15.70 16.63 18.14
N LEU A 283 16.99 16.39 18.41
CA LEU A 283 17.42 15.80 19.68
C LEU A 283 17.15 16.73 20.88
N ASP A 284 17.39 18.03 20.72
CA ASP A 284 17.10 19.01 21.79
C ASP A 284 15.60 19.07 22.12
N ARG A 285 14.71 18.96 21.08
CA ARG A 285 13.25 18.96 21.28
C ARG A 285 12.71 17.65 21.84
N LEU A 286 13.42 16.54 21.64
CA LEU A 286 13.05 15.22 22.15
C LEU A 286 13.59 14.94 23.55
N ALA A 287 14.46 15.81 24.09
CA ALA A 287 15.01 15.63 25.43
C ALA A 287 13.92 15.54 26.50
N GLY A 288 13.95 14.45 27.31
CA GLY A 288 12.96 14.16 28.34
C GLY A 288 11.60 13.66 27.85
N VAL A 289 11.40 13.50 26.52
CA VAL A 289 10.14 13.03 25.94
C VAL A 289 10.14 11.50 25.84
N THR A 290 9.18 10.88 26.51
CA THR A 290 9.01 9.40 26.54
C THR A 290 7.72 8.92 25.92
N ASP A 291 6.71 9.78 25.79
CA ASP A 291 5.42 9.44 25.20
C ASP A 291 5.51 9.33 23.67
N PRO A 292 5.09 8.21 23.06
CA PRO A 292 5.23 7.97 21.61
C PRO A 292 4.50 8.99 20.75
N GLU A 293 3.31 9.41 21.17
CA GLU A 293 2.51 10.35 20.38
C GLU A 293 3.13 11.77 20.43
N GLN A 294 3.69 12.15 21.59
CA GLN A 294 4.44 13.40 21.70
C GLN A 294 5.70 13.38 20.85
N LYS A 295 6.47 12.26 20.84
CA LYS A 295 7.63 12.10 19.93
C LYS A 295 7.23 12.35 18.48
N ARG A 296 6.15 11.70 18.03
CA ARG A 296 5.63 11.85 16.64
C ARG A 296 5.25 13.29 16.31
N LYS A 297 4.53 13.97 17.21
CA LYS A 297 4.12 15.37 17.03
C LYS A 297 5.30 16.32 16.97
N ILE A 298 6.26 16.18 17.88
CA ILE A 298 7.47 17.01 17.93
C ILE A 298 8.27 16.84 16.63
N ILE A 299 8.48 15.61 16.20
CA ILE A 299 9.24 15.31 14.99
C ILE A 299 8.51 15.86 13.76
N GLY A 300 7.20 15.62 13.64
CA GLY A 300 6.40 16.14 12.53
C GLY A 300 6.44 17.68 12.45
N ASN A 301 6.23 18.36 13.55
CA ASN A 301 6.27 19.84 13.60
C ASN A 301 7.66 20.39 13.26
N ALA A 302 8.72 19.77 13.77
CA ALA A 302 10.09 20.18 13.46
C ALA A 302 10.41 20.05 11.97
N PHE A 303 9.99 18.95 11.32
CA PHE A 303 10.13 18.79 9.88
C PHE A 303 9.42 19.91 9.10
N ILE A 304 8.18 20.21 9.48
CA ILE A 304 7.39 21.28 8.83
C ILE A 304 8.11 22.62 8.93
N GLU A 305 8.54 23.00 10.12
CA GLU A 305 9.23 24.28 10.36
C GLU A 305 10.52 24.41 9.56
N ILE A 306 11.38 23.37 9.59
CA ILE A 306 12.65 23.39 8.85
C ILE A 306 12.40 23.46 7.34
N PHE A 307 11.41 22.72 6.86
CA PHE A 307 11.05 22.72 5.46
C PHE A 307 10.45 24.06 5.01
N GLU A 308 9.62 24.70 5.83
CA GLU A 308 9.10 26.06 5.60
C GLU A 308 10.22 27.10 5.53
N GLU A 309 11.20 27.01 6.42
CA GLU A 309 12.36 27.91 6.41
C GLU A 309 13.19 27.75 5.14
N GLU A 310 13.41 26.52 4.69
CA GLU A 310 14.16 26.28 3.45
C GLU A 310 13.37 26.78 2.25
N ALA A 311 12.08 26.47 2.19
CA ALA A 311 11.23 26.91 1.09
C ALA A 311 11.15 28.44 0.92
N LYS A 312 11.20 29.22 2.02
CA LYS A 312 11.22 30.70 1.97
C LYS A 312 12.46 31.26 1.28
N LYS A 313 13.55 30.51 1.21
CA LYS A 313 14.77 30.92 0.51
C LYS A 313 14.60 30.88 -1.03
N HIS A 314 13.60 30.14 -1.51
CA HIS A 314 13.32 29.88 -2.93
C HIS A 314 12.05 30.61 -3.38
N LYS A 315 12.12 31.93 -3.55
CA LYS A 315 10.95 32.79 -3.88
C LYS A 315 10.28 32.50 -5.22
N ASP A 316 10.94 31.77 -6.12
CA ASP A 316 10.48 31.39 -7.44
C ASP A 316 9.78 30.00 -7.47
N VAL A 317 9.66 29.34 -6.31
CA VAL A 317 8.89 28.11 -6.17
C VAL A 317 7.40 28.41 -6.11
N LYS A 318 6.64 27.69 -6.94
CA LYS A 318 5.16 27.78 -6.99
C LYS A 318 4.48 26.47 -6.62
N PHE A 319 5.22 25.37 -6.64
CA PHE A 319 4.69 24.04 -6.44
C PHE A 319 5.43 23.27 -5.35
N LEU A 320 4.68 22.44 -4.61
CA LEU A 320 5.19 21.45 -3.66
C LEU A 320 4.87 20.05 -4.18
N ALA A 321 5.88 19.21 -4.31
CA ALA A 321 5.67 17.81 -4.69
C ALA A 321 5.37 16.94 -3.49
N GLN A 322 4.37 16.06 -3.63
CA GLN A 322 3.93 15.15 -2.59
C GLN A 322 3.78 13.72 -3.14
N GLY A 323 4.22 12.74 -2.34
CA GLY A 323 4.17 11.31 -2.69
C GLY A 323 2.86 10.62 -2.32
N THR A 324 1.72 11.29 -2.48
CA THR A 324 0.39 10.70 -2.27
C THR A 324 0.18 9.53 -3.20
N LEU A 325 -0.26 8.40 -2.69
CA LEU A 325 -0.56 7.18 -3.45
C LEU A 325 -2.05 7.04 -3.74
N TYR A 326 -2.39 6.16 -4.67
CA TYR A 326 -3.79 5.87 -4.99
C TYR A 326 -4.57 5.33 -3.79
N THR A 327 -3.94 4.53 -2.94
CA THR A 327 -4.53 4.04 -1.68
C THR A 327 -4.91 5.18 -0.73
N ASP A 328 -4.11 6.23 -0.64
CA ASP A 328 -4.40 7.38 0.22
C ASP A 328 -5.63 8.15 -0.28
N ILE A 329 -5.81 8.25 -1.60
CA ILE A 329 -6.99 8.86 -2.23
C ILE A 329 -8.25 8.05 -1.93
N ILE A 330 -8.21 6.73 -2.14
CA ILE A 330 -9.36 5.85 -1.91
C ILE A 330 -9.79 5.90 -0.44
N GLU A 331 -8.86 5.77 0.49
CA GLU A 331 -9.16 5.80 1.92
C GLU A 331 -9.73 7.15 2.39
N SER A 332 -9.33 8.26 1.76
CA SER A 332 -9.88 9.59 2.05
C SER A 332 -11.30 9.79 1.49
N SER A 333 -11.69 9.03 0.47
CA SER A 333 -12.99 9.12 -0.20
C SER A 333 -14.07 8.21 0.40
N VAL A 334 -13.70 7.23 1.25
CA VAL A 334 -14.67 6.35 1.93
C VAL A 334 -15.46 7.14 2.96
N ILE A 335 -16.74 7.34 2.66
CA ILE A 335 -17.70 8.09 3.47
C ILE A 335 -17.93 7.37 4.80
N GLY A 336 -17.62 8.03 5.91
CA GLY A 336 -18.26 7.78 7.20
C GLY A 336 -17.50 7.12 8.32
N ALA A 337 -16.25 6.67 8.16
CA ALA A 337 -15.50 6.08 9.28
C ALA A 337 -14.09 6.68 9.39
N SER A 338 -13.90 7.42 10.45
CA SER A 338 -12.63 7.92 11.00
C SER A 338 -11.92 9.06 10.24
N LYS A 339 -12.36 10.28 10.53
CA LYS A 339 -11.55 11.51 10.37
C LYS A 339 -10.24 11.51 11.18
N THR A 340 -9.89 10.42 11.87
CA THR A 340 -8.90 10.47 12.96
C THR A 340 -7.60 9.71 12.68
N ILE A 341 -7.43 8.99 11.57
CA ILE A 341 -6.28 8.05 11.47
C ILE A 341 -5.14 8.53 10.54
N LYS A 342 -5.32 9.53 9.67
CA LYS A 342 -4.27 9.88 8.69
C LYS A 342 -3.89 11.36 8.54
N SER A 343 -3.80 12.11 9.64
CA SER A 343 -3.13 13.42 9.63
C SER A 343 -1.59 13.37 9.59
N HIS A 344 -1.00 12.16 9.59
CA HIS A 344 0.43 11.99 9.90
C HIS A 344 1.34 11.66 8.70
N HIS A 345 0.79 11.42 7.52
CA HIS A 345 1.62 11.06 6.34
C HIS A 345 1.84 12.20 5.35
N ASN A 346 1.08 13.28 5.45
CA ASN A 346 1.22 14.44 4.58
C ASN A 346 1.76 15.62 5.39
N VAL A 347 2.59 16.42 4.76
CA VAL A 347 3.04 17.72 5.26
C VAL A 347 1.81 18.66 5.29
N GLY A 348 0.79 18.23 6.06
CA GLY A 348 -0.53 18.85 6.11
C GLY A 348 -0.44 20.29 6.60
N GLY A 349 -0.92 21.23 5.79
CA GLY A 349 -0.95 22.64 6.10
C GLY A 349 0.18 23.48 5.47
N LEU A 350 1.26 22.88 4.96
CA LEU A 350 2.32 23.59 4.23
C LEU A 350 1.82 24.31 2.98
N PRO A 351 1.01 23.69 2.10
CA PRO A 351 0.54 24.35 0.89
C PRO A 351 -0.30 25.58 1.18
N GLU A 352 -1.15 25.53 2.19
CA GLU A 352 -2.03 26.65 2.57
C GLU A 352 -1.25 27.83 3.15
N LYS A 353 -0.29 27.56 4.05
CA LYS A 353 0.56 28.60 4.67
C LYS A 353 1.51 29.26 3.68
N MET A 354 1.98 28.52 2.68
CA MET A 354 2.98 29.01 1.72
C MET A 354 2.39 29.39 0.37
N ASN A 355 1.09 29.23 0.17
CA ASN A 355 0.40 29.49 -1.11
C ASN A 355 1.01 28.70 -2.30
N LEU A 356 1.46 27.47 -2.05
CA LEU A 356 2.02 26.56 -3.06
C LEU A 356 0.92 25.62 -3.60
N LYS A 357 0.99 25.34 -4.90
CA LYS A 357 0.15 24.32 -5.53
C LYS A 357 0.77 22.94 -5.32
N LEU A 358 -0.06 21.91 -5.14
CA LEU A 358 0.41 20.53 -5.01
C LEU A 358 0.61 19.88 -6.36
N VAL A 359 1.74 19.17 -6.51
CA VAL A 359 1.98 18.22 -7.59
C VAL A 359 2.08 16.82 -6.98
N GLU A 360 1.15 15.94 -7.35
CA GLU A 360 0.99 14.59 -6.80
C GLU A 360 1.15 13.52 -7.89
N PRO A 361 2.38 13.23 -8.31
CA PRO A 361 2.61 12.42 -9.50
C PRO A 361 2.23 10.94 -9.34
N LEU A 362 2.15 10.44 -8.10
CA LEU A 362 1.91 9.03 -7.80
C LEU A 362 0.47 8.71 -7.39
N LYS A 363 -0.42 9.70 -7.37
CA LYS A 363 -1.80 9.55 -6.86
C LYS A 363 -2.69 8.58 -7.65
N GLU A 364 -2.27 8.18 -8.83
CA GLU A 364 -3.00 7.25 -9.69
C GLU A 364 -2.47 5.81 -9.59
N ILE A 365 -1.41 5.53 -8.80
CA ILE A 365 -0.75 4.22 -8.78
C ILE A 365 -0.63 3.63 -7.36
N PHE A 366 -0.62 2.29 -7.30
CA PHE A 366 -0.43 1.53 -6.07
C PHE A 366 1.06 1.44 -5.69
N LYS A 367 1.35 1.03 -4.46
CA LYS A 367 2.72 0.91 -3.93
C LYS A 367 3.63 -0.03 -4.72
N ASP A 368 3.11 -1.13 -5.22
CA ASP A 368 3.84 -2.07 -6.08
C ASP A 368 4.15 -1.46 -7.46
N GLU A 369 3.21 -0.68 -8.02
CA GLU A 369 3.42 0.08 -9.25
C GLU A 369 4.46 1.20 -9.04
N VAL A 370 4.49 1.86 -7.87
CA VAL A 370 5.55 2.83 -7.52
C VAL A 370 6.92 2.18 -7.54
N ARG A 371 7.06 0.97 -7.00
CA ARG A 371 8.31 0.22 -7.05
C ARG A 371 8.72 -0.10 -8.48
N ALA A 372 7.79 -0.58 -9.30
CA ALA A 372 8.04 -0.85 -10.72
C ALA A 372 8.42 0.43 -11.49
N LEU A 373 7.75 1.57 -11.20
CA LEU A 373 8.09 2.88 -11.74
C LEU A 373 9.50 3.33 -11.32
N GLY A 374 9.89 3.09 -10.06
CA GLY A 374 11.24 3.38 -9.59
C GLY A 374 12.32 2.65 -10.39
N ILE A 375 12.12 1.37 -10.69
CA ILE A 375 13.04 0.59 -11.56
C ILE A 375 13.08 1.19 -12.96
N GLU A 376 11.93 1.53 -13.53
CA GLU A 376 11.83 2.13 -14.87
C GLU A 376 12.56 3.49 -14.94
N LEU A 377 12.57 4.25 -13.85
CA LEU A 377 13.27 5.52 -13.72
C LEU A 377 14.75 5.39 -13.37
N GLY A 378 15.29 4.15 -13.27
CA GLY A 378 16.71 3.88 -13.05
C GLY A 378 17.14 3.81 -11.57
N LEU A 379 16.19 3.76 -10.62
CA LEU A 379 16.53 3.51 -9.22
C LEU A 379 16.98 2.06 -9.02
N SER A 380 17.97 1.85 -8.15
CA SER A 380 18.45 0.49 -7.86
C SER A 380 17.40 -0.35 -7.11
N LYS A 381 17.49 -1.67 -7.27
CA LYS A 381 16.61 -2.61 -6.54
C LYS A 381 16.73 -2.45 -5.03
N GLU A 382 17.91 -2.13 -4.52
CA GLU A 382 18.17 -1.94 -3.10
C GLU A 382 17.37 -0.77 -2.52
N ILE A 383 17.20 0.30 -3.30
CA ILE A 383 16.39 1.46 -2.92
C ILE A 383 14.91 1.11 -3.01
N VAL A 384 14.49 0.54 -4.13
CA VAL A 384 13.07 0.29 -4.43
C VAL A 384 12.46 -0.78 -3.52
N TYR A 385 13.24 -1.81 -3.15
CA TYR A 385 12.80 -2.92 -2.30
C TYR A 385 13.30 -2.83 -0.87
N ARG A 386 13.78 -1.65 -0.44
CA ARG A 386 14.14 -1.46 0.97
C ARG A 386 12.93 -1.64 1.87
N HIS A 387 13.18 -2.18 3.07
CA HIS A 387 12.14 -2.30 4.08
C HIS A 387 11.55 -0.94 4.44
N PRO A 388 10.26 -0.86 4.79
CA PRO A 388 9.65 0.35 5.28
C PRO A 388 10.43 0.93 6.46
N PHE A 389 10.57 2.26 6.47
CA PHE A 389 11.17 2.99 7.58
C PHE A 389 10.24 4.14 7.96
N PRO A 390 9.87 4.26 9.24
CA PRO A 390 8.87 5.22 9.67
C PRO A 390 9.38 6.66 9.61
N GLY A 391 8.48 7.62 9.38
CA GLY A 391 8.82 9.05 9.37
C GLY A 391 9.53 9.54 10.62
N PRO A 392 9.12 9.13 11.85
CA PRO A 392 9.85 9.47 13.08
C PRO A 392 11.22 8.79 13.23
N GLY A 393 11.62 7.93 12.31
CA GLY A 393 12.91 7.27 12.33
C GLY A 393 13.08 6.33 13.53
N LEU A 394 14.31 6.26 14.04
CA LEU A 394 14.66 5.43 15.19
C LEU A 394 14.04 5.91 16.52
N ALA A 395 13.47 7.11 16.57
CA ALA A 395 12.87 7.63 17.81
C ALA A 395 11.76 6.73 18.37
N ILE A 396 10.97 6.09 17.48
CA ILE A 396 9.88 5.17 17.86
C ILE A 396 10.34 3.71 17.99
N ARG A 397 11.64 3.49 17.96
CA ARG A 397 12.30 2.20 18.22
C ARG A 397 13.20 2.25 19.45
N ILE A 398 13.15 3.36 20.19
CA ILE A 398 13.76 3.53 21.50
C ILE A 398 12.64 3.72 22.52
N MET A 399 12.40 2.70 23.34
CA MET A 399 11.42 2.77 24.40
C MET A 399 11.90 3.73 25.48
N GLY A 400 11.17 4.85 25.66
CA GLY A 400 11.57 5.90 26.59
C GLY A 400 12.26 7.09 25.92
N GLU A 401 13.20 7.75 26.61
CA GLU A 401 13.85 8.95 26.12
C GLU A 401 14.84 8.69 24.97
N VAL A 402 14.78 9.53 23.96
CA VAL A 402 15.69 9.49 22.80
C VAL A 402 16.91 10.36 23.06
N ASN A 403 18.08 9.75 23.07
CA ASN A 403 19.37 10.43 23.23
C ASN A 403 20.45 9.80 22.34
N ARG A 404 21.59 10.49 22.18
CA ARG A 404 22.69 10.02 21.32
C ARG A 404 23.21 8.61 21.69
N PRO A 405 23.51 8.30 22.98
CA PRO A 405 23.95 6.95 23.34
C PRO A 405 22.95 5.86 22.95
N SER A 406 21.65 6.08 23.22
CA SER A 406 20.59 5.12 22.87
C SER A 406 20.48 4.91 21.35
N LEU A 407 20.62 5.98 20.57
CA LEU A 407 20.64 5.91 19.10
C LEU A 407 21.84 5.13 18.58
N GLU A 408 23.02 5.33 19.14
CA GLU A 408 24.23 4.60 18.73
C GLU A 408 24.13 3.11 19.01
N LEU A 409 23.64 2.72 20.21
CA LEU A 409 23.38 1.32 20.54
C LEU A 409 22.41 0.69 19.55
N LEU A 410 21.28 1.36 19.30
CA LEU A 410 20.24 0.85 18.40
C LEU A 410 20.76 0.74 16.95
N ARG A 411 21.48 1.74 16.44
CA ARG A 411 22.08 1.72 15.09
C ARG A 411 23.02 0.53 14.89
N LYS A 412 23.95 0.31 15.84
CA LYS A 412 24.88 -0.81 15.77
C LYS A 412 24.15 -2.15 15.75
N ALA A 413 23.15 -2.33 16.62
CA ALA A 413 22.36 -3.56 16.65
C ALA A 413 21.54 -3.76 15.36
N ASP A 414 20.94 -2.69 14.81
CA ASP A 414 20.13 -2.73 13.58
C ASP A 414 21.00 -3.06 12.35
N VAL A 415 22.24 -2.57 12.28
CA VAL A 415 23.20 -2.93 11.22
C VAL A 415 23.46 -4.43 11.23
N ILE A 416 23.80 -5.01 12.39
CA ILE A 416 24.08 -6.45 12.53
C ILE A 416 22.88 -7.29 12.10
N LEU A 417 21.68 -6.94 12.55
CA LEU A 417 20.45 -7.61 12.14
C LEU A 417 20.29 -7.63 10.61
N LEU A 418 20.42 -6.46 9.98
CA LEU A 418 20.22 -6.33 8.55
C LEU A 418 21.32 -7.03 7.73
N GLU A 419 22.56 -7.03 8.20
CA GLU A 419 23.65 -7.79 7.58
C GLU A 419 23.37 -9.29 7.59
N GLU A 420 23.00 -9.86 8.73
CA GLU A 420 22.68 -11.28 8.87
C GLU A 420 21.49 -11.68 7.99
N LEU A 421 20.42 -10.85 7.95
CA LEU A 421 19.28 -11.14 7.09
C LEU A 421 19.63 -11.03 5.60
N ARG A 422 20.52 -10.11 5.20
CA ARG A 422 20.96 -9.98 3.80
C ARG A 422 21.85 -11.14 3.39
N SER A 423 22.86 -11.49 4.19
CA SER A 423 23.82 -12.57 3.91
C SER A 423 23.13 -13.94 3.78
N THR A 424 22.06 -14.16 4.55
CA THR A 424 21.26 -15.39 4.55
C THR A 424 20.08 -15.37 3.58
N GLY A 425 19.85 -14.25 2.88
CA GLY A 425 18.76 -14.07 1.92
C GLY A 425 17.37 -13.89 2.55
N TRP A 426 17.27 -13.73 3.87
CA TRP A 426 16.01 -13.50 4.57
C TRP A 426 15.50 -12.06 4.45
N TYR A 427 16.37 -11.09 4.18
CA TYR A 427 15.95 -9.70 3.97
C TYR A 427 14.85 -9.57 2.91
N ASN A 428 14.99 -10.24 1.78
CA ASN A 428 14.01 -10.15 0.69
C ASN A 428 12.78 -11.05 0.86
N LYS A 429 12.77 -11.92 1.88
CA LYS A 429 11.64 -12.80 2.19
C LYS A 429 10.69 -12.20 3.21
N THR A 430 11.13 -11.18 3.94
CA THR A 430 10.38 -10.56 5.01
C THR A 430 9.89 -9.16 4.60
N TRP A 431 8.76 -8.74 5.17
CA TRP A 431 8.20 -7.41 4.90
C TRP A 431 9.02 -6.29 5.54
N GLN A 432 9.37 -6.47 6.83
CA GLN A 432 10.12 -5.49 7.60
C GLN A 432 10.91 -6.15 8.73
N ALA A 433 12.14 -5.69 8.93
CA ALA A 433 13.02 -6.13 10.02
C ALA A 433 13.71 -4.92 10.66
N PHE A 434 13.76 -4.92 11.99
CA PHE A 434 14.41 -3.86 12.76
C PHE A 434 14.69 -4.29 14.20
N CYS A 435 15.59 -3.56 14.84
CA CYS A 435 15.83 -3.64 16.26
C CYS A 435 15.03 -2.58 17.04
N VAL A 436 14.69 -2.88 18.28
CA VAL A 436 14.07 -1.96 19.25
C VAL A 436 14.91 -1.97 20.52
N LEU A 437 15.33 -0.80 20.98
CA LEU A 437 16.00 -0.64 22.29
C LEU A 437 14.93 -0.54 23.39
N LEU A 438 14.88 -1.60 24.22
CA LEU A 438 13.93 -1.66 25.33
C LEU A 438 14.41 -0.82 26.51
N ASN A 439 13.50 -0.19 27.24
CA ASN A 439 13.80 0.51 28.48
C ASN A 439 13.90 -0.50 29.65
N VAL A 440 14.69 -1.55 29.45
CA VAL A 440 14.91 -2.63 30.40
C VAL A 440 16.38 -2.98 30.44
N LYS A 441 16.98 -2.94 31.63
CA LYS A 441 18.31 -3.48 31.87
C LYS A 441 18.22 -4.88 32.47
N SER A 442 19.10 -5.75 32.03
CA SER A 442 19.14 -7.13 32.51
C SER A 442 20.52 -7.48 33.10
N VAL A 443 20.53 -8.42 34.02
CA VAL A 443 21.76 -8.97 34.56
C VAL A 443 22.36 -9.94 33.53
N GLY A 444 23.63 -9.80 33.28
CA GLY A 444 24.45 -10.69 32.47
C GLY A 444 25.75 -11.06 33.18
N VAL A 445 26.45 -12.02 32.60
CA VAL A 445 27.81 -12.39 33.00
C VAL A 445 28.65 -12.38 31.73
N MET A 446 29.62 -11.48 31.66
CA MET A 446 30.55 -11.36 30.53
C MET A 446 31.97 -11.59 31.04
N GLY A 447 32.58 -12.68 30.63
CA GLY A 447 33.76 -13.20 31.32
C GLY A 447 33.43 -13.55 32.77
N ASP A 448 34.27 -13.16 33.71
CA ASP A 448 34.02 -13.37 35.15
C ASP A 448 33.30 -12.21 35.83
N ASN A 449 32.84 -11.20 35.08
CA ASN A 449 32.20 -10.01 35.61
C ASN A 449 30.70 -10.01 35.41
N ARG A 450 29.97 -9.60 36.45
CA ARG A 450 28.54 -9.35 36.36
C ARG A 450 28.29 -8.03 35.67
N THR A 451 27.42 -8.01 34.65
CA THR A 451 27.00 -6.84 33.92
C THR A 451 25.54 -6.50 34.20
N TYR A 452 25.17 -5.23 33.96
CA TYR A 452 23.79 -4.77 34.05
C TYR A 452 23.53 -3.80 32.90
N ASP A 453 23.19 -4.39 31.73
CA ASP A 453 23.18 -3.71 30.44
C ASP A 453 21.80 -3.75 29.79
N ASN A 454 21.70 -3.09 28.62
CA ASN A 454 20.45 -2.90 27.90
C ASN A 454 20.02 -4.19 27.18
N THR A 455 18.72 -4.23 26.85
CA THR A 455 18.09 -5.31 26.11
C THR A 455 17.65 -4.81 24.73
N ILE A 456 17.99 -5.55 23.67
CA ILE A 456 17.49 -5.34 22.32
C ILE A 456 16.37 -6.33 22.03
N CYS A 457 15.26 -5.85 21.46
CA CYS A 457 14.26 -6.69 20.83
C CYS A 457 14.45 -6.68 19.32
N VAL A 458 14.51 -7.87 18.73
CA VAL A 458 14.49 -8.08 17.27
C VAL A 458 13.05 -8.28 16.84
N ARG A 459 12.58 -7.48 15.90
CA ARG A 459 11.26 -7.56 15.28
C ARG A 459 11.41 -7.83 13.80
N VAL A 460 10.91 -8.99 13.32
CA VAL A 460 10.88 -9.36 11.91
C VAL A 460 9.47 -9.84 11.58
N VAL A 461 8.84 -9.23 10.58
CA VAL A 461 7.45 -9.50 10.25
C VAL A 461 7.24 -9.79 8.76
N ASP A 462 6.25 -10.63 8.51
CA ASP A 462 5.70 -10.92 7.19
C ASP A 462 4.34 -10.24 7.07
N ALA A 463 4.13 -9.52 5.98
CA ALA A 463 2.88 -8.87 5.65
C ALA A 463 2.74 -8.76 4.12
N SER A 464 1.51 -8.63 3.63
CA SER A 464 1.22 -8.34 2.23
C SER A 464 1.01 -6.85 1.97
N ASP A 465 0.37 -6.18 2.91
CA ASP A 465 -0.07 -4.78 2.79
C ASP A 465 0.16 -3.94 4.08
N GLY A 466 0.64 -4.59 5.14
CA GLY A 466 0.86 -3.95 6.44
C GLY A 466 -0.42 -3.73 7.27
N MET A 467 -1.61 -4.09 6.78
CA MET A 467 -2.86 -4.08 7.57
C MET A 467 -2.85 -5.21 8.61
N THR A 468 -2.44 -6.41 8.17
CA THR A 468 -2.16 -7.56 9.03
C THR A 468 -0.71 -7.97 8.89
N ALA A 469 -0.12 -8.48 9.96
CA ALA A 469 1.24 -8.99 9.96
C ALA A 469 1.39 -10.15 10.95
N THR A 470 2.24 -11.11 10.60
CA THR A 470 2.70 -12.17 11.49
C THR A 470 4.20 -12.02 11.71
N PHE A 471 4.73 -12.55 12.81
CA PHE A 471 6.17 -12.62 12.95
C PHE A 471 6.74 -13.60 11.91
N SER A 472 7.94 -13.31 11.39
CA SER A 472 8.63 -14.18 10.45
C SER A 472 9.27 -15.36 11.19
N HIS A 473 9.14 -16.56 10.64
CA HIS A 473 9.76 -17.78 11.18
C HIS A 473 11.23 -17.87 10.75
N ILE A 474 12.06 -16.96 11.30
CA ILE A 474 13.50 -16.97 11.05
C ILE A 474 14.12 -18.25 11.66
N PRO A 475 14.96 -19.01 10.94
CA PRO A 475 15.67 -20.17 11.50
C PRO A 475 16.43 -19.82 12.77
N TYR A 476 16.38 -20.73 13.75
CA TYR A 476 17.01 -20.49 15.05
C TYR A 476 18.52 -20.23 14.96
N GLU A 477 19.21 -20.87 14.02
CA GLU A 477 20.65 -20.65 13.78
C GLU A 477 20.94 -19.20 13.37
N ILE A 478 20.06 -18.59 12.59
CA ILE A 478 20.20 -17.18 12.18
C ILE A 478 19.92 -16.28 13.38
N LEU A 479 18.85 -16.56 14.16
CA LEU A 479 18.54 -15.81 15.38
C LEU A 479 19.67 -15.90 16.42
N GLU A 480 20.29 -17.08 16.57
CA GLU A 480 21.44 -17.30 17.44
C GLU A 480 22.64 -16.46 16.97
N ASN A 481 22.94 -16.44 15.67
CA ASN A 481 24.01 -15.62 15.12
C ASN A 481 23.76 -14.13 15.33
N ILE A 482 22.55 -13.65 15.06
CA ILE A 482 22.14 -12.25 15.31
C ILE A 482 22.37 -11.90 16.78
N SER A 483 21.84 -12.71 17.69
CA SER A 483 21.97 -12.49 19.13
C SER A 483 23.45 -12.49 19.58
N ARG A 484 24.22 -13.47 19.15
CA ARG A 484 25.65 -13.61 19.48
C ARG A 484 26.44 -12.40 18.97
N ARG A 485 26.22 -11.96 17.71
CA ARG A 485 26.89 -10.81 17.13
C ARG A 485 26.52 -9.52 17.87
N ILE A 486 25.23 -9.28 18.12
CA ILE A 486 24.78 -8.06 18.83
C ILE A 486 25.41 -7.99 20.21
N ILE A 487 25.43 -9.07 20.98
CA ILE A 487 26.00 -9.09 22.34
C ILE A 487 27.51 -8.90 22.31
N ASN A 488 28.23 -9.48 21.35
CA ASN A 488 29.68 -9.42 21.29
C ASN A 488 30.23 -8.13 20.65
N GLU A 489 29.49 -7.55 19.69
CA GLU A 489 30.00 -6.43 18.90
C GLU A 489 29.43 -5.07 19.38
N VAL A 490 28.34 -5.05 20.20
CA VAL A 490 27.73 -3.83 20.71
C VAL A 490 27.88 -3.74 22.23
N GLU A 491 28.89 -3.01 22.67
CA GLU A 491 29.12 -2.76 24.11
C GLU A 491 27.91 -2.09 24.74
N GLY A 492 27.47 -2.57 25.91
CA GLY A 492 26.28 -2.08 26.63
C GLY A 492 24.98 -2.83 26.33
N ILE A 493 25.06 -3.96 25.60
CA ILE A 493 23.95 -4.87 25.36
C ILE A 493 24.33 -6.27 25.82
N ASN A 494 23.53 -6.88 26.73
CA ASN A 494 23.77 -8.22 27.21
C ASN A 494 22.60 -9.18 26.99
N ARG A 495 21.51 -8.72 26.31
CA ARG A 495 20.34 -9.55 26.04
C ARG A 495 19.68 -9.17 24.73
N VAL A 496 19.29 -10.20 23.97
CA VAL A 496 18.48 -10.09 22.76
C VAL A 496 17.22 -10.94 22.94
N VAL A 497 16.05 -10.39 22.59
CA VAL A 497 14.77 -11.08 22.56
C VAL A 497 14.15 -10.98 21.18
N TYR A 498 13.27 -11.92 20.83
CA TYR A 498 12.55 -11.93 19.55
C TYR A 498 11.06 -11.71 19.77
N ASP A 499 10.46 -10.72 19.11
CA ASP A 499 9.04 -10.41 19.21
C ASP A 499 8.21 -11.29 18.27
N ILE A 500 7.39 -12.16 18.84
CA ILE A 500 6.51 -13.13 18.15
C ILE A 500 5.05 -12.66 18.06
N SER A 501 4.76 -11.39 18.32
CA SER A 501 3.40 -10.84 18.29
C SER A 501 2.90 -10.63 16.88
N SER A 502 1.63 -10.95 16.64
CA SER A 502 0.94 -10.67 15.36
C SER A 502 0.20 -9.33 15.40
N LYS A 503 -0.01 -8.73 14.24
CA LYS A 503 -0.91 -7.58 14.06
C LYS A 503 -2.20 -8.03 13.36
N PRO A 504 -3.40 -7.85 13.94
CA PRO A 504 -3.63 -7.46 15.33
C PRO A 504 -3.27 -8.56 16.34
N PRO A 505 -3.24 -8.32 17.68
CA PRO A 505 -3.55 -7.07 18.37
C PRO A 505 -2.38 -6.07 18.45
N ALA A 506 -1.13 -6.54 18.29
CA ALA A 506 0.02 -5.64 18.27
C ALA A 506 0.08 -4.80 16.98
N THR A 507 0.96 -3.79 16.95
CA THR A 507 1.33 -3.06 15.74
C THR A 507 2.63 -3.62 15.15
N ILE A 508 3.04 -3.17 13.96
CA ILE A 508 4.35 -3.53 13.39
C ILE A 508 5.44 -2.80 14.16
N GLU A 509 5.38 -1.46 14.21
CA GLU A 509 6.28 -0.66 15.06
C GLU A 509 5.84 -0.76 16.53
N TRP A 510 6.76 -0.55 17.46
CA TRP A 510 6.49 -0.65 18.90
C TRP A 510 5.90 0.64 19.49
N GLU A 511 6.27 1.80 18.95
CA GLU A 511 5.72 3.11 19.32
C GLU A 511 5.06 3.83 18.14
#